data_e794e6121f90fb3f14d94cf905b94dbf
#
_entry.id   e794e6121f90fb3f14d94cf905b94dbf
#
_cell.length_a   1.000
_cell.length_b   1.000
_cell.length_c   1.000
_cell.angle_alpha   90.00
_cell.angle_beta   90.00
_cell.angle_gamma   90.00
#
_symmetry.space_group_name_H-M   'P 1'
#
loop_
_entity.id
_entity.type
_entity.pdbx_description
1 polymer ?
#
loop_
_entity_poly.entity_id
_entity_poly.type
_entity_poly.pdbx_seq_one_letter_code
_entity_poly.pdbx_strand_id
1 'polypeptide(L)'
;MKSFPATLQTHLDSGTTTLAWCWRLTRNDGAVFGFTDHDLSLTFDGTIFEPESGFTASEIRSGSDLSVDAQEAEGVLTSTTITETDILDGRWDNATVEIWRVNWTDTARRALLRRGAIGQVRRGRLYFVAEMRSLAHVLGQTIGRTFQASCDAALGDARCGVDLNDPANKGTGTVVTLSGDRSFTTSGIAGSSDGWFALGLLAWLTG
;
A
#
# COMPACT_ATOMS: atom_id res chain seq x y z
N MET A 1 -10.91 -10.50 -23.07
CA MET A 1 -11.28 -9.15 -23.52
C MET A 1 -12.08 -8.49 -22.40
N LYS A 2 -11.71 -7.30 -21.94
CA LYS A 2 -12.42 -6.62 -20.85
C LYS A 2 -13.70 -5.99 -21.43
N SER A 3 -14.85 -6.30 -20.86
CA SER A 3 -16.12 -5.68 -21.26
C SER A 3 -16.35 -4.41 -20.45
N PHE A 4 -16.73 -3.32 -21.14
CA PHE A 4 -17.15 -2.09 -20.47
C PHE A 4 -18.65 -2.12 -20.16
N PRO A 5 -19.10 -1.36 -19.13
CA PRO A 5 -20.53 -1.15 -18.91
C PRO A 5 -21.20 -0.60 -20.19
N ALA A 6 -22.38 -1.09 -20.52
CA ALA A 6 -23.07 -0.74 -21.78
C ALA A 6 -23.21 0.80 -21.97
N THR A 7 -23.47 1.52 -20.89
CA THR A 7 -23.59 2.99 -20.90
C THR A 7 -22.30 3.68 -21.25
N LEU A 8 -21.15 3.18 -20.80
CA LEU A 8 -19.84 3.71 -21.17
C LEU A 8 -19.50 3.31 -22.60
N GLN A 9 -19.81 2.07 -23.01
CA GLN A 9 -19.57 1.61 -24.38
C GLN A 9 -20.32 2.48 -25.40
N THR A 10 -21.59 2.77 -25.15
CA THR A 10 -22.39 3.68 -26.01
C THR A 10 -21.73 5.06 -26.12
N HIS A 11 -21.17 5.57 -25.03
CA HIS A 11 -20.45 6.85 -25.07
C HIS A 11 -19.17 6.76 -25.91
N LEU A 12 -18.41 5.66 -25.79
CA LEU A 12 -17.22 5.43 -26.61
C LEU A 12 -17.58 5.32 -28.11
N ASP A 13 -18.67 4.64 -28.43
CA ASP A 13 -19.13 4.45 -29.82
C ASP A 13 -19.60 5.74 -30.47
N SER A 14 -19.93 6.77 -29.69
CA SER A 14 -20.31 8.10 -30.23
C SER A 14 -19.15 8.85 -30.91
N GLY A 15 -17.92 8.42 -30.71
CA GLY A 15 -16.72 9.02 -31.30
C GLY A 15 -16.27 10.34 -30.67
N THR A 16 -17.14 11.01 -29.90
CA THR A 16 -16.77 12.22 -29.12
C THR A 16 -16.73 11.83 -27.64
N THR A 17 -15.53 11.75 -27.08
CA THR A 17 -15.36 11.26 -25.71
C THR A 17 -15.01 12.36 -24.72
N THR A 18 -15.68 12.36 -23.59
CA THR A 18 -15.46 13.25 -22.44
C THR A 18 -14.91 12.41 -21.27
N LEU A 19 -13.68 11.90 -21.42
CA LEU A 19 -13.11 10.91 -20.51
C LEU A 19 -11.93 11.47 -19.73
N ALA A 20 -11.93 11.26 -18.43
CA ALA A 20 -10.84 11.54 -17.53
C ALA A 20 -10.28 10.25 -16.88
N TRP A 21 -9.05 10.33 -16.45
CA TRP A 21 -8.45 9.33 -15.57
C TRP A 21 -8.71 9.71 -14.12
N CYS A 22 -9.01 8.71 -13.30
CA CYS A 22 -9.12 8.88 -11.86
C CYS A 22 -8.34 7.77 -11.17
N TRP A 23 -7.58 8.15 -10.15
CA TRP A 23 -6.81 7.24 -9.31
C TRP A 23 -7.34 7.31 -7.88
N ARG A 24 -7.77 6.17 -7.33
CA ARG A 24 -8.13 6.06 -5.93
C ARG A 24 -7.07 5.27 -5.20
N LEU A 25 -6.47 5.89 -4.20
CA LEU A 25 -5.49 5.29 -3.33
C LEU A 25 -6.12 5.05 -1.96
N THR A 26 -6.01 3.83 -1.46
CA THR A 26 -6.50 3.47 -0.13
C THR A 26 -5.35 2.94 0.70
N ARG A 27 -5.00 3.67 1.75
CA ARG A 27 -3.97 3.26 2.71
C ARG A 27 -4.45 2.13 3.61
N ASN A 28 -3.51 1.42 4.25
CA ASN A 28 -3.83 0.32 5.17
C ASN A 28 -4.57 0.78 6.44
N ASP A 29 -4.47 2.05 6.79
CA ASP A 29 -5.23 2.67 7.90
C ASP A 29 -6.67 3.05 7.52
N GLY A 30 -7.07 2.80 6.25
CA GLY A 30 -8.41 3.09 5.74
C GLY A 30 -8.58 4.49 5.16
N ALA A 31 -7.55 5.35 5.19
CA ALA A 31 -7.62 6.67 4.55
C ALA A 31 -7.68 6.53 3.02
N VAL A 32 -8.61 7.26 2.40
CA VAL A 32 -8.88 7.21 0.95
C VAL A 32 -8.55 8.56 0.33
N PHE A 33 -7.81 8.53 -0.78
CA PHE A 33 -7.40 9.70 -1.55
C PHE A 33 -7.79 9.49 -3.01
N GLY A 34 -8.34 10.53 -3.63
CA GLY A 34 -8.73 10.53 -5.04
C GLY A 34 -7.98 11.60 -5.82
N PHE A 35 -7.48 11.24 -6.98
CA PHE A 35 -6.79 12.16 -7.91
C PHE A 35 -7.38 12.01 -9.31
N THR A 36 -7.41 13.10 -10.08
CA THR A 36 -7.87 13.08 -11.46
C THR A 36 -6.98 13.97 -12.34
N ASP A 37 -6.88 13.62 -13.63
CA ASP A 37 -6.25 14.45 -14.65
C ASP A 37 -7.20 15.53 -15.22
N HIS A 38 -8.46 15.55 -14.75
CA HIS A 38 -9.42 16.58 -15.09
C HIS A 38 -9.15 17.86 -14.29
N ASP A 39 -9.43 19.01 -14.86
CA ASP A 39 -9.24 20.34 -14.24
C ASP A 39 -10.25 20.68 -13.12
N LEU A 40 -11.34 19.89 -13.02
CA LEU A 40 -12.34 20.02 -11.96
C LEU A 40 -12.42 18.73 -11.15
N SER A 41 -12.74 18.87 -9.86
CA SER A 41 -12.94 17.71 -8.98
C SER A 41 -14.13 16.86 -9.45
N LEU A 42 -13.97 15.55 -9.40
CA LEU A 42 -14.98 14.56 -9.72
C LEU A 42 -15.36 13.79 -8.47
N THR A 43 -16.64 13.41 -8.35
CA THR A 43 -17.10 12.65 -7.18
C THR A 43 -17.87 11.41 -7.62
N PHE A 44 -17.45 10.24 -7.11
CA PHE A 44 -18.19 8.99 -7.25
C PHE A 44 -17.76 7.98 -6.19
N ASP A 45 -18.61 7.00 -5.89
CA ASP A 45 -18.38 5.94 -4.89
C ASP A 45 -17.88 6.49 -3.53
N GLY A 46 -18.39 7.64 -3.10
CA GLY A 46 -18.02 8.27 -1.82
C GLY A 46 -16.62 8.88 -1.79
N THR A 47 -15.90 8.92 -2.91
CA THR A 47 -14.57 9.51 -3.02
C THR A 47 -14.63 10.79 -3.85
N ILE A 48 -13.97 11.84 -3.37
CA ILE A 48 -13.72 13.06 -4.13
C ILE A 48 -12.36 12.90 -4.80
N PHE A 49 -12.32 13.09 -6.12
CA PHE A 49 -11.11 13.04 -6.92
C PHE A 49 -10.68 14.47 -7.22
N GLU A 50 -9.60 14.88 -6.58
CA GLU A 50 -9.06 16.23 -6.72
C GLU A 50 -8.21 16.36 -7.99
N PRO A 51 -8.27 17.52 -8.67
CA PRO A 51 -7.38 17.80 -9.80
C PRO A 51 -5.93 17.85 -9.30
N GLU A 52 -5.10 16.95 -9.78
CA GLU A 52 -3.68 16.91 -9.41
C GLU A 52 -2.82 16.97 -10.67
N SER A 53 -2.32 18.16 -10.98
CA SER A 53 -1.49 18.41 -12.17
C SER A 53 -0.10 17.75 -12.13
N GLY A 54 0.27 17.22 -10.97
CA GLY A 54 1.55 16.53 -10.74
C GLY A 54 1.49 15.00 -10.80
N PHE A 55 0.31 14.42 -11.10
CA PHE A 55 0.17 12.96 -11.18
C PHE A 55 0.23 12.53 -12.64
N THR A 56 1.37 11.96 -13.03
CA THR A 56 1.55 11.40 -14.39
C THR A 56 1.67 9.90 -14.27
N ALA A 57 0.71 9.17 -14.84
CA ALA A 57 0.82 7.73 -14.95
C ALA A 57 1.64 7.40 -16.20
N SER A 58 2.64 6.55 -16.06
CA SER A 58 3.34 5.98 -17.21
C SER A 58 2.39 5.09 -18.04
N GLU A 59 2.77 4.82 -19.28
CA GLU A 59 2.01 3.95 -20.16
C GLU A 59 1.73 2.60 -19.51
N ILE A 60 0.46 2.17 -19.53
CA ILE A 60 0.06 0.85 -19.00
C ILE A 60 0.54 -0.21 -19.98
N ARG A 61 1.61 -0.91 -19.64
CA ARG A 61 2.06 -2.09 -20.38
C ARG A 61 1.54 -3.33 -19.66
N SER A 62 0.72 -4.12 -20.33
CA SER A 62 0.31 -5.44 -19.84
C SER A 62 0.85 -6.51 -20.77
N GLY A 63 1.69 -7.40 -20.23
CA GLY A 63 2.15 -8.59 -20.91
C GLY A 63 1.13 -9.73 -20.78
N SER A 64 1.15 -10.67 -21.71
CA SER A 64 0.33 -11.89 -21.67
C SER A 64 0.96 -13.02 -20.86
N ASP A 65 2.19 -12.84 -20.41
CA ASP A 65 2.95 -13.75 -19.57
C ASP A 65 2.81 -13.35 -18.08
N LEU A 66 3.13 -14.27 -17.18
CA LEU A 66 3.12 -14.06 -15.72
C LEU A 66 4.24 -13.12 -15.25
N SER A 67 4.85 -12.36 -16.16
CA SER A 67 5.77 -11.30 -15.79
C SER A 67 5.02 -10.23 -14.98
N VAL A 68 5.69 -9.72 -13.94
CA VAL A 68 5.12 -8.68 -13.09
C VAL A 68 4.89 -7.45 -13.93
N ASP A 69 3.62 -7.16 -14.24
CA ASP A 69 3.23 -5.91 -14.87
C ASP A 69 3.49 -4.77 -13.87
N ALA A 70 4.68 -4.22 -13.91
CA ALA A 70 5.01 -3.03 -13.16
C ALA A 70 4.57 -1.79 -13.95
N GLN A 71 3.77 -0.95 -13.34
CA GLN A 71 3.46 0.39 -13.81
C GLN A 71 4.06 1.38 -12.84
N GLU A 72 4.80 2.33 -13.35
CA GLU A 72 5.30 3.42 -12.53
C GLU A 72 4.30 4.58 -12.60
N ALA A 73 3.94 5.12 -11.44
CA ALA A 73 3.23 6.38 -11.32
C ALA A 73 4.19 7.40 -10.72
N GLU A 74 4.37 8.50 -11.41
CA GLU A 74 5.17 9.62 -10.94
C GLU A 74 4.26 10.70 -10.37
N GLY A 75 4.56 11.17 -9.17
CA GLY A 75 3.81 12.23 -8.51
C GLY A 75 4.75 13.29 -7.91
N VAL A 76 4.27 14.51 -7.79
CA VAL A 76 5.01 15.61 -7.18
C VAL A 76 4.80 15.61 -5.68
N LEU A 77 5.89 15.65 -4.90
CA LEU A 77 5.88 15.67 -3.43
C LEU A 77 5.32 16.98 -2.82
N THR A 78 4.88 17.91 -3.64
CA THR A 78 4.31 19.18 -3.19
C THR A 78 2.80 19.11 -2.92
N SER A 79 2.17 17.99 -3.14
CA SER A 79 0.78 17.76 -2.74
C SER A 79 0.70 17.79 -1.21
N THR A 80 -0.22 18.60 -0.66
CA THR A 80 -0.53 18.61 0.77
C THR A 80 -1.11 17.28 1.24
N THR A 81 -1.45 16.41 0.30
CA THR A 81 -2.14 15.14 0.49
C THR A 81 -1.17 13.97 0.69
N ILE A 82 -0.02 13.99 -0.02
CA ILE A 82 1.02 12.96 0.11
C ILE A 82 2.27 13.62 0.69
N THR A 83 2.48 13.42 1.99
CA THR A 83 3.62 14.03 2.70
C THR A 83 4.84 13.11 2.67
N GLU A 84 6.01 13.73 2.71
CA GLU A 84 7.28 13.01 2.82
C GLU A 84 7.32 12.12 4.07
N THR A 85 6.80 12.61 5.19
CA THR A 85 6.74 11.88 6.46
C THR A 85 5.90 10.62 6.32
N ASP A 86 4.74 10.68 5.66
CA ASP A 86 3.89 9.49 5.46
C ASP A 86 4.58 8.42 4.60
N ILE A 87 5.43 8.84 3.66
CA ILE A 87 6.22 7.91 2.84
C ILE A 87 7.32 7.26 3.69
N LEU A 88 8.05 8.05 4.49
CA LEU A 88 9.11 7.55 5.35
C LEU A 88 8.58 6.64 6.47
N ASP A 89 7.40 6.94 7.00
CA ASP A 89 6.69 6.11 7.99
C ASP A 89 6.13 4.81 7.40
N GLY A 90 6.26 4.60 6.08
CA GLY A 90 5.73 3.41 5.40
C GLY A 90 4.20 3.35 5.32
N ARG A 91 3.50 4.45 5.53
CA ARG A 91 2.01 4.48 5.51
C ARG A 91 1.42 4.15 4.15
N TRP A 92 2.20 4.33 3.10
CA TRP A 92 1.83 4.03 1.72
C TRP A 92 2.25 2.64 1.27
N ASP A 93 3.00 1.89 2.09
CA ASP A 93 3.46 0.55 1.75
C ASP A 93 2.27 -0.39 1.55
N ASN A 94 2.22 -1.03 0.39
CA ASN A 94 1.14 -1.92 -0.02
C ASN A 94 -0.26 -1.26 -0.03
N ALA A 95 -0.36 0.07 -0.12
CA ALA A 95 -1.62 0.77 -0.29
C ALA A 95 -2.32 0.34 -1.59
N THR A 96 -3.63 0.19 -1.56
CA THR A 96 -4.39 -0.21 -2.75
C THR A 96 -4.51 0.96 -3.72
N VAL A 97 -4.27 0.68 -5.01
CA VAL A 97 -4.46 1.63 -6.11
C VAL A 97 -5.53 1.11 -7.05
N GLU A 98 -6.49 1.95 -7.37
CA GLU A 98 -7.50 1.68 -8.38
C GLU A 98 -7.44 2.76 -9.45
N ILE A 99 -7.38 2.33 -10.71
CA ILE A 99 -7.35 3.22 -11.88
C ILE A 99 -8.66 3.11 -12.62
N TRP A 100 -9.31 4.24 -12.76
CA TRP A 100 -10.61 4.36 -13.37
C TRP A 100 -10.55 5.19 -14.65
N ARG A 101 -11.40 4.84 -15.61
CA ARG A 101 -11.74 5.69 -16.75
C ARG A 101 -13.17 6.17 -16.53
N VAL A 102 -13.36 7.46 -16.50
CA VAL A 102 -14.61 8.10 -16.08
C VAL A 102 -15.06 9.12 -17.10
N ASN A 103 -16.34 9.12 -17.44
CA ASN A 103 -16.90 10.25 -18.17
C ASN A 103 -17.08 11.41 -17.17
N TRP A 104 -16.34 12.51 -17.37
CA TRP A 104 -16.37 13.65 -16.44
C TRP A 104 -17.69 14.43 -16.49
N THR A 105 -18.51 14.30 -17.57
CA THR A 105 -19.85 14.90 -17.63
C THR A 105 -20.94 14.05 -16.94
N ASP A 106 -20.68 12.74 -16.75
CA ASP A 106 -21.59 11.81 -16.10
C ASP A 106 -20.77 10.67 -15.44
N THR A 107 -20.40 10.87 -14.18
CA THR A 107 -19.53 9.94 -13.44
C THR A 107 -20.16 8.56 -13.20
N ALA A 108 -21.45 8.36 -13.50
CA ALA A 108 -22.07 7.03 -13.51
C ALA A 108 -21.50 6.16 -14.66
N ARG A 109 -21.02 6.79 -15.73
CA ARG A 109 -20.39 6.13 -16.88
C ARG A 109 -18.89 6.00 -16.64
N ARG A 110 -18.52 5.00 -15.85
CA ARG A 110 -17.12 4.72 -15.46
C ARG A 110 -16.77 3.27 -15.59
N ALA A 111 -15.49 2.97 -15.68
CA ALA A 111 -14.97 1.62 -15.65
C ALA A 111 -13.68 1.55 -14.83
N LEU A 112 -13.59 0.55 -13.96
CA LEU A 112 -12.36 0.20 -13.28
C LEU A 112 -11.45 -0.51 -14.29
N LEU A 113 -10.34 0.12 -14.65
CA LEU A 113 -9.38 -0.46 -15.60
C LEU A 113 -8.36 -1.34 -14.91
N ARG A 114 -7.86 -0.93 -13.77
CA ARG A 114 -6.82 -1.66 -13.05
C ARG A 114 -6.98 -1.51 -11.54
N ARG A 115 -6.60 -2.57 -10.84
CA ARG A 115 -6.43 -2.57 -9.39
C ARG A 115 -5.10 -3.23 -9.07
N GLY A 116 -4.38 -2.66 -8.12
CA GLY A 116 -3.10 -3.16 -7.68
C GLY A 116 -2.74 -2.60 -6.32
N ALA A 117 -1.48 -2.75 -5.94
CA ALA A 117 -0.93 -2.20 -4.73
C ALA A 117 0.31 -1.36 -5.03
N ILE A 118 0.58 -0.36 -4.21
CA ILE A 118 1.83 0.37 -4.24
C ILE A 118 2.94 -0.59 -3.81
N GLY A 119 3.95 -0.73 -4.66
CA GLY A 119 5.17 -1.47 -4.39
C GLY A 119 6.24 -0.55 -3.83
N GLN A 120 7.40 -0.53 -4.50
CA GLN A 120 8.50 0.32 -4.10
C GLN A 120 8.19 1.79 -4.40
N VAL A 121 8.35 2.66 -3.41
CA VAL A 121 8.32 4.12 -3.60
C VAL A 121 9.76 4.62 -3.65
N ARG A 122 10.14 5.24 -4.78
CA ARG A 122 11.44 5.91 -4.96
C ARG A 122 11.24 7.40 -4.80
N ARG A 123 11.99 8.00 -3.92
CA ARG A 123 11.92 9.42 -3.62
C ARG A 123 12.98 10.18 -4.40
N GLY A 124 12.56 11.21 -5.15
CA GLY A 124 13.40 12.28 -5.65
C GLY A 124 13.37 13.50 -4.70
N ARG A 125 13.99 14.60 -5.11
CA ARG A 125 14.03 15.83 -4.30
C ARG A 125 12.70 16.61 -4.30
N LEU A 126 11.94 16.54 -5.38
CA LEU A 126 10.67 17.26 -5.59
C LEU A 126 9.54 16.35 -6.08
N TYR A 127 9.80 15.08 -6.29
CA TYR A 127 8.85 14.12 -6.82
C TYR A 127 9.07 12.74 -6.17
N PHE A 128 8.09 11.90 -6.29
CA PHE A 128 8.21 10.47 -5.96
C PHE A 128 7.78 9.64 -7.17
N VAL A 129 8.34 8.45 -7.28
CA VAL A 129 7.95 7.44 -8.25
C VAL A 129 7.47 6.23 -7.47
N ALA A 130 6.21 5.88 -7.62
CA ALA A 130 5.62 4.70 -7.00
C ALA A 130 5.45 3.61 -8.07
N GLU A 131 6.01 2.44 -7.81
CA GLU A 131 5.74 1.25 -8.58
C GLU A 131 4.36 0.71 -8.23
N MET A 132 3.51 0.48 -9.22
CA MET A 132 2.24 -0.21 -9.02
C MET A 132 2.37 -1.68 -9.39
N ARG A 133 2.13 -2.55 -8.43
CA ARG A 133 2.16 -4.01 -8.58
C ARG A 133 0.76 -4.53 -8.84
N SER A 134 0.62 -5.32 -9.90
CA SER A 134 -0.64 -5.99 -10.20
C SER A 134 -0.87 -7.20 -9.28
N LEU A 135 -2.09 -7.74 -9.30
CA LEU A 135 -2.40 -9.00 -8.61
C LEU A 135 -1.54 -10.19 -9.11
N ALA A 136 -1.02 -10.12 -10.33
CA ALA A 136 -0.10 -11.13 -10.84
C ALA A 136 1.20 -11.21 -10.02
N HIS A 137 1.65 -10.10 -9.42
CA HIS A 137 2.80 -10.10 -8.50
C HIS A 137 2.58 -11.03 -7.30
N VAL A 138 1.37 -11.02 -6.73
CA VAL A 138 1.02 -11.89 -5.59
C VAL A 138 1.03 -13.35 -6.02
N LEU A 139 0.53 -13.65 -7.23
CA LEU A 139 0.51 -15.00 -7.79
C LEU A 139 1.91 -15.50 -8.18
N GLY A 140 2.81 -14.59 -8.55
CA GLY A 140 4.21 -14.89 -8.89
C GLY A 140 5.13 -15.09 -7.68
N GLN A 141 4.67 -14.80 -6.46
CA GLN A 141 5.47 -15.04 -5.26
C GLN A 141 5.62 -16.53 -4.99
N THR A 142 6.84 -16.94 -4.66
CA THR A 142 7.11 -18.33 -4.28
C THR A 142 6.38 -18.64 -2.97
N ILE A 143 5.30 -19.42 -3.05
CA ILE A 143 4.57 -19.92 -1.90
C ILE A 143 5.07 -21.31 -1.60
N GLY A 144 5.57 -21.51 -0.39
CA GLY A 144 6.06 -22.82 0.04
C GLY A 144 6.99 -22.69 1.23
N ARG A 145 7.41 -23.83 1.73
CA ARG A 145 8.34 -23.91 2.85
C ARG A 145 9.54 -24.72 2.44
N THR A 146 10.72 -24.24 2.81
CA THR A 146 11.95 -25.03 2.74
C THR A 146 12.20 -25.68 4.08
N PHE A 147 12.60 -26.96 4.07
CA PHE A 147 13.09 -27.60 5.28
C PHE A 147 14.47 -27.04 5.62
N GLN A 148 14.59 -26.48 6.81
CA GLN A 148 15.82 -25.88 7.30
C GLN A 148 16.03 -26.23 8.80
N ALA A 149 17.26 -26.10 9.26
CA ALA A 149 17.61 -26.44 10.65
C ALA A 149 17.02 -25.44 11.67
N SER A 150 16.76 -24.18 11.25
CA SER A 150 16.14 -23.15 12.09
C SER A 150 14.62 -23.19 11.99
N CYS A 151 13.95 -22.80 13.09
CA CYS A 151 12.50 -22.65 13.10
C CYS A 151 12.07 -21.50 12.18
N ASP A 152 11.09 -21.74 11.30
CA ASP A 152 10.49 -20.76 10.38
C ASP A 152 9.08 -20.34 10.79
N ALA A 153 8.59 -20.78 11.96
CA ALA A 153 7.33 -20.35 12.52
C ALA A 153 7.44 -18.95 13.14
N ALA A 154 6.43 -18.12 12.96
CA ALA A 154 6.34 -16.89 13.75
C ALA A 154 6.02 -17.24 15.20
N LEU A 155 6.67 -16.55 16.14
CA LEU A 155 6.44 -16.81 17.56
C LEU A 155 4.96 -16.56 17.91
N GLY A 156 4.31 -17.57 18.50
CA GLY A 156 2.90 -17.53 18.88
C GLY A 156 1.89 -17.83 17.76
N ASP A 157 2.34 -18.17 16.54
CA ASP A 157 1.44 -18.63 15.50
C ASP A 157 0.91 -20.06 15.79
N ALA A 158 -0.06 -20.51 15.00
CA ALA A 158 -0.69 -21.84 15.16
C ALA A 158 0.33 -23.00 15.03
N ARG A 159 1.48 -22.79 14.41
CA ARG A 159 2.54 -23.78 14.26
C ARG A 159 3.54 -23.75 15.41
N CYS A 160 3.85 -22.56 15.90
CA CYS A 160 4.72 -22.36 17.05
C CYS A 160 4.08 -22.91 18.34
N GLY A 161 2.77 -22.65 18.52
CA GLY A 161 2.01 -23.14 19.67
C GLY A 161 2.38 -22.53 21.01
N VAL A 162 3.29 -21.55 21.05
CA VAL A 162 3.64 -20.82 22.30
C VAL A 162 2.53 -19.83 22.61
N ASP A 163 1.96 -19.93 23.81
CA ASP A 163 0.99 -18.94 24.31
C ASP A 163 1.72 -17.66 24.74
N LEU A 164 1.57 -16.60 23.98
CA LEU A 164 2.15 -15.28 24.28
C LEU A 164 1.42 -14.54 25.41
N ASN A 165 0.26 -15.04 25.88
CA ASN A 165 -0.45 -14.47 27.03
C ASN A 165 0.02 -15.07 28.35
N ASP A 166 0.71 -16.22 28.32
CA ASP A 166 1.28 -16.81 29.49
C ASP A 166 2.33 -15.85 30.08
N PRO A 167 2.21 -15.49 31.39
CA PRO A 167 3.19 -14.66 32.07
C PRO A 167 4.63 -15.19 32.02
N ALA A 168 4.79 -16.50 31.88
CA ALA A 168 6.12 -17.13 31.76
C ALA A 168 6.79 -16.82 30.40
N ASN A 169 6.01 -16.48 29.36
CA ASN A 169 6.49 -16.24 28.01
C ASN A 169 6.55 -14.74 27.63
N LYS A 170 6.18 -13.85 28.55
CA LYS A 170 6.20 -12.40 28.29
C LYS A 170 6.77 -11.61 29.44
N GLY A 171 7.36 -10.47 29.11
CA GLY A 171 7.77 -9.47 30.09
C GLY A 171 7.16 -8.11 29.70
N THR A 172 6.80 -7.33 30.70
CA THR A 172 6.39 -5.93 30.51
C THR A 172 7.40 -5.02 31.18
N GLY A 173 7.78 -3.96 30.50
CA GLY A 173 8.76 -3.04 31.04
C GLY A 173 8.56 -1.63 30.50
N THR A 174 9.29 -0.68 31.05
CA THR A 174 9.29 0.70 30.62
C THR A 174 10.63 1.02 29.97
N VAL A 175 10.63 1.70 28.83
CA VAL A 175 11.84 2.20 28.19
C VAL A 175 12.44 3.30 29.07
N VAL A 176 13.70 3.16 29.43
CA VAL A 176 14.41 4.10 30.30
C VAL A 176 15.31 5.03 29.50
N THR A 177 16.06 4.47 28.54
CA THR A 177 16.98 5.25 27.70
C THR A 177 16.92 4.76 26.27
N LEU A 178 17.09 5.69 25.34
CA LEU A 178 17.27 5.40 23.92
C LEU A 178 18.73 5.63 23.55
N SER A 179 19.29 4.70 22.77
CA SER A 179 20.66 4.81 22.22
C SER A 179 20.60 4.62 20.71
N GLY A 180 20.41 5.73 19.98
CA GLY A 180 20.17 5.72 18.55
C GLY A 180 18.77 5.21 18.18
N ASP A 181 18.59 4.85 16.91
CA ASP A 181 17.27 4.50 16.34
C ASP A 181 16.86 3.04 16.57
N ARG A 182 17.75 2.19 17.10
CA ARG A 182 17.53 0.74 17.15
C ARG A 182 17.88 0.10 18.49
N SER A 183 18.28 0.89 19.46
CA SER A 183 18.70 0.38 20.77
C SER A 183 18.07 1.16 21.90
N PHE A 184 17.58 0.46 22.89
CA PHE A 184 17.01 1.05 24.09
C PHE A 184 17.28 0.17 25.31
N THR A 185 17.25 0.77 26.48
CA THR A 185 17.28 0.01 27.75
C THR A 185 15.90 0.03 28.40
N THR A 186 15.56 -1.06 29.06
CA THR A 186 14.28 -1.21 29.74
C THR A 186 14.46 -1.49 31.22
N SER A 187 13.47 -1.12 32.03
CA SER A 187 13.29 -1.56 33.39
C SER A 187 12.07 -2.49 33.51
N GLY A 188 11.99 -3.28 34.56
CA GLY A 188 10.83 -4.13 34.86
C GLY A 188 10.94 -5.58 34.35
N ILE A 189 12.00 -5.93 33.61
CA ILE A 189 12.22 -7.31 33.09
C ILE A 189 13.45 -7.99 33.71
N ALA A 190 13.88 -7.54 34.89
CA ALA A 190 15.14 -7.96 35.51
C ALA A 190 15.18 -9.43 35.99
N GLY A 191 14.07 -10.16 35.94
CA GLY A 191 14.01 -11.59 36.33
C GLY A 191 14.35 -12.57 35.22
N SER A 192 14.60 -12.09 34.01
CA SER A 192 14.88 -12.94 32.85
C SER A 192 16.39 -13.08 32.63
N SER A 193 16.83 -14.27 32.23
CA SER A 193 18.25 -14.50 31.88
C SER A 193 18.63 -13.77 30.60
N ASP A 194 19.93 -13.51 30.42
CA ASP A 194 20.46 -12.91 29.20
C ASP A 194 20.04 -13.71 27.96
N GLY A 195 19.56 -12.99 26.96
CA GLY A 195 19.10 -13.58 25.71
C GLY A 195 17.69 -14.19 25.74
N TRP A 196 16.97 -14.18 26.89
CA TRP A 196 15.63 -14.76 27.00
C TRP A 196 14.66 -14.21 25.95
N PHE A 197 14.71 -12.93 25.67
CA PHE A 197 13.86 -12.27 24.68
C PHE A 197 14.47 -12.22 23.28
N ALA A 198 15.60 -12.90 23.03
CA ALA A 198 16.21 -12.94 21.72
C ALA A 198 15.23 -13.57 20.71
N LEU A 199 15.07 -12.94 19.54
CA LEU A 199 14.11 -13.31 18.48
C LEU A 199 12.64 -13.27 18.92
N GLY A 200 12.34 -12.66 20.06
CA GLY A 200 10.98 -12.44 20.54
C GLY A 200 10.25 -11.33 19.77
N LEU A 201 8.96 -11.18 20.10
CA LEU A 201 8.13 -10.09 19.59
C LEU A 201 8.12 -8.93 20.58
N LEU A 202 8.27 -7.71 20.07
CA LEU A 202 8.11 -6.49 20.83
C LEU A 202 6.79 -5.80 20.43
N ALA A 203 5.95 -5.49 21.42
CA ALA A 203 4.73 -4.73 21.23
C ALA A 203 4.77 -3.45 22.07
N TRP A 204 4.50 -2.31 21.46
CA TRP A 204 4.33 -1.05 22.14
C TRP A 204 2.89 -0.96 22.68
N LEU A 205 2.74 -0.71 23.98
CA LEU A 205 1.43 -0.59 24.63
C LEU A 205 0.97 0.89 24.68
N THR A 206 1.92 1.80 24.84
CA THR A 206 1.70 3.26 24.84
C THR A 206 2.91 3.93 24.19
N GLY A 207 2.69 5.00 23.46
CA GLY A 207 3.70 5.84 22.86
C GLY A 207 3.37 7.30 23.10
#